data_10be1b6acccca9c9d3ce821378ed1ef6
#
_entry.id   10be1b6acccca9c9d3ce821378ed1ef6
#
_cell.length_a   1.000
_cell.length_b   1.000
_cell.length_c   1.000
_cell.angle_alpha   90.00
_cell.angle_beta   90.00
_cell.angle_gamma   90.00
#
_symmetry.space_group_name_H-M   'P 1'
#
loop_
_entity.id
_entity.type
_entity.pdbx_description
1 polymer ?
#
loop_
_entity_poly.entity_id
_entity_poly.type
_entity_poly.pdbx_seq_one_letter_code
_entity_poly.pdbx_strand_id
1 'polypeptide(L)'
;PADLVALIDAAIESNPENVDLWFGRGRIFYALKDYDQSIESFKKVVELKPDLFEGNYYLGVFYTIKGDALNKEMNEKQYSSQAVYDADLKVVNDVYKEAVPWFEKAHQIKPDDVDTLEFLKSICFRLRDEAGIMEKYNTYNALYKQVKGIE
;
A
#
# COMPACT_ATOMS: atom_id res chain seq x y z
N PRO A 1 -8.79 -11.98 -19.58
CA PRO A 1 -8.68 -10.85 -18.64
C PRO A 1 -9.73 -9.77 -18.88
N ALA A 2 -9.88 -9.28 -20.14
CA ALA A 2 -10.87 -8.23 -20.46
C ALA A 2 -12.30 -8.69 -20.16
N ASP A 3 -12.64 -9.95 -20.44
CA ASP A 3 -13.96 -10.51 -20.13
C ASP A 3 -14.22 -10.62 -18.65
N LEU A 4 -13.19 -10.94 -17.86
CA LEU A 4 -13.30 -11.03 -16.40
C LEU A 4 -13.51 -9.64 -15.77
N VAL A 5 -12.81 -8.62 -16.27
CA VAL A 5 -13.02 -7.23 -15.83
C VAL A 5 -14.45 -6.78 -16.15
N ALA A 6 -14.92 -7.03 -17.37
CA ALA A 6 -16.28 -6.67 -17.76
C ALA A 6 -17.35 -7.38 -16.90
N LEU A 7 -17.13 -8.63 -16.54
CA LEU A 7 -18.04 -9.39 -15.68
C LEU A 7 -18.09 -8.83 -14.26
N ILE A 8 -16.96 -8.51 -13.65
CA ILE A 8 -16.94 -7.98 -12.30
C ILE A 8 -17.51 -6.55 -12.26
N ASP A 9 -17.24 -5.74 -13.27
CA ASP A 9 -17.79 -4.38 -13.36
C ASP A 9 -19.33 -4.41 -13.51
N ALA A 10 -19.87 -5.31 -14.32
CA ALA A 10 -21.32 -5.51 -14.45
C ALA A 10 -21.97 -5.98 -13.13
N ALA A 11 -21.30 -6.88 -12.39
CA ALA A 11 -21.76 -7.32 -11.09
C ALA A 11 -21.78 -6.18 -10.07
N ILE A 12 -20.77 -5.31 -10.09
CA ILE A 12 -20.70 -4.13 -9.22
C ILE A 12 -21.80 -3.12 -9.57
N GLU A 13 -22.09 -2.89 -10.85
CA GLU A 13 -23.20 -2.03 -11.24
C GLU A 13 -24.55 -2.50 -10.66
N SER A 14 -24.75 -3.81 -10.62
CA SER A 14 -25.97 -4.40 -10.05
C SER A 14 -25.99 -4.39 -8.53
N ASN A 15 -24.82 -4.37 -7.88
CA ASN A 15 -24.72 -4.43 -6.42
C ASN A 15 -23.48 -3.65 -5.93
N PRO A 16 -23.53 -2.30 -5.99
CA PRO A 16 -22.35 -1.45 -5.74
C PRO A 16 -21.88 -1.44 -4.27
N GLU A 17 -22.71 -1.93 -3.34
CA GLU A 17 -22.37 -1.99 -1.91
C GLU A 17 -21.84 -3.36 -1.49
N ASN A 18 -21.68 -4.29 -2.43
CA ASN A 18 -21.13 -5.61 -2.13
C ASN A 18 -19.60 -5.52 -2.04
N VAL A 19 -19.08 -5.60 -0.84
CA VAL A 19 -17.65 -5.54 -0.53
C VAL A 19 -16.86 -6.62 -1.24
N ASP A 20 -17.39 -7.84 -1.33
CA ASP A 20 -16.70 -8.98 -1.95
C ASP A 20 -16.45 -8.75 -3.45
N LEU A 21 -17.35 -8.04 -4.12
CA LEU A 21 -17.16 -7.68 -5.53
C LEU A 21 -16.02 -6.68 -5.71
N TRP A 22 -15.95 -5.66 -4.87
CA TRP A 22 -14.86 -4.69 -4.90
C TRP A 22 -13.52 -5.33 -4.53
N PHE A 23 -13.53 -6.22 -3.54
CA PHE A 23 -12.35 -6.98 -3.14
C PHE A 23 -11.86 -7.86 -4.31
N GLY A 24 -12.78 -8.58 -4.96
CA GLY A 24 -12.48 -9.38 -6.15
C GLY A 24 -11.92 -8.56 -7.30
N ARG A 25 -12.53 -7.39 -7.57
CA ARG A 25 -12.05 -6.46 -8.61
C ARG A 25 -10.60 -6.03 -8.35
N GLY A 26 -10.30 -5.65 -7.13
CA GLY A 26 -8.94 -5.25 -6.75
C GLY A 26 -7.92 -6.36 -6.96
N ARG A 27 -8.27 -7.60 -6.65
CA ARG A 27 -7.41 -8.78 -6.89
C ARG A 27 -7.20 -9.06 -8.39
N ILE A 28 -8.22 -8.88 -9.21
CA ILE A 28 -8.13 -9.04 -10.66
C ILE A 28 -7.12 -8.03 -11.23
N PHE A 29 -7.26 -6.76 -10.88
CA PHE A 29 -6.35 -5.72 -11.36
C PHE A 29 -4.93 -5.87 -10.81
N TYR A 30 -4.78 -6.36 -9.59
CA TYR A 30 -3.46 -6.72 -9.06
C TYR A 30 -2.77 -7.79 -9.93
N ALA A 31 -3.50 -8.84 -10.31
CA ALA A 31 -2.98 -9.88 -11.18
C ALA A 31 -2.61 -9.35 -12.58
N LEU A 32 -3.31 -8.31 -13.05
CA LEU A 32 -3.01 -7.60 -14.30
C LEU A 32 -1.90 -6.55 -14.15
N LYS A 33 -1.36 -6.36 -12.96
CA LYS A 33 -0.38 -5.32 -12.61
C LYS A 33 -0.88 -3.89 -12.84
N ASP A 34 -2.19 -3.70 -12.85
CA ASP A 34 -2.83 -2.39 -12.83
C ASP A 34 -3.06 -1.97 -11.37
N TYR A 35 -2.00 -1.45 -10.77
CA TYR A 35 -2.01 -1.12 -9.35
C TYR A 35 -2.94 0.06 -9.02
N ASP A 36 -3.15 0.97 -9.97
CA ASP A 36 -4.07 2.10 -9.78
C ASP A 36 -5.52 1.62 -9.64
N GLN A 37 -5.95 0.69 -10.48
CA GLN A 37 -7.27 0.09 -10.40
C GLN A 37 -7.43 -0.80 -9.15
N SER A 38 -6.36 -1.47 -8.72
CA SER A 38 -6.36 -2.22 -7.46
C SER A 38 -6.59 -1.29 -6.27
N ILE A 39 -5.86 -0.19 -6.22
CA ILE A 39 -5.96 0.83 -5.17
C ILE A 39 -7.38 1.41 -5.15
N GLU A 40 -7.91 1.80 -6.30
CA GLU A 40 -9.27 2.35 -6.42
C GLU A 40 -10.32 1.36 -5.87
N SER A 41 -10.21 0.09 -6.24
CA SER A 41 -11.12 -0.96 -5.78
C SER A 41 -11.04 -1.15 -4.27
N PHE A 42 -9.84 -1.17 -3.69
CA PHE A 42 -9.66 -1.34 -2.25
C PHE A 42 -9.99 -0.09 -1.45
N LYS A 43 -9.92 1.11 -2.03
CA LYS A 43 -10.51 2.31 -1.41
C LYS A 43 -12.01 2.14 -1.21
N LYS A 44 -12.71 1.52 -2.16
CA LYS A 44 -14.12 1.17 -2.01
C LYS A 44 -14.35 0.11 -0.94
N VAL A 45 -13.50 -0.89 -0.84
CA VAL A 45 -13.56 -1.89 0.25
C VAL A 45 -13.49 -1.20 1.61
N VAL A 46 -12.53 -0.31 1.81
CA VAL A 46 -12.34 0.43 3.08
C VAL A 46 -13.48 1.42 3.33
N GLU A 47 -14.01 2.07 2.28
CA GLU A 47 -15.18 2.95 2.40
C GLU A 47 -16.40 2.16 2.91
N LEU A 48 -16.64 0.97 2.38
CA LEU A 48 -17.78 0.11 2.76
C LEU A 48 -17.58 -0.62 4.09
N LYS A 49 -16.35 -1.03 4.39
CA LYS A 49 -15.96 -1.69 5.64
C LYS A 49 -14.65 -1.12 6.21
N PRO A 50 -14.73 0.03 6.92
CA PRO A 50 -13.51 0.71 7.43
C PRO A 50 -12.70 -0.13 8.42
N ASP A 51 -13.34 -1.04 9.15
CA ASP A 51 -12.69 -1.85 10.19
C ASP A 51 -12.26 -3.24 9.70
N LEU A 52 -12.36 -3.50 8.40
CA LEU A 52 -11.85 -4.73 7.81
C LEU A 52 -10.31 -4.66 7.72
N PHE A 53 -9.62 -5.54 8.48
CA PHE A 53 -8.16 -5.59 8.46
C PHE A 53 -7.61 -5.76 7.05
N GLU A 54 -8.11 -6.74 6.31
CA GLU A 54 -7.65 -7.08 4.96
C GLU A 54 -7.80 -5.92 3.99
N GLY A 55 -8.87 -5.13 4.10
CA GLY A 55 -9.09 -3.95 3.27
C GLY A 55 -7.98 -2.91 3.45
N ASN A 56 -7.69 -2.57 4.70
CA ASN A 56 -6.64 -1.60 5.05
C ASN A 56 -5.24 -2.15 4.72
N TYR A 57 -4.97 -3.39 5.08
CA TYR A 57 -3.69 -4.04 4.85
C TYR A 57 -3.34 -4.11 3.35
N TYR A 58 -4.25 -4.63 2.53
CA TYR A 58 -3.99 -4.75 1.09
C TYR A 58 -3.93 -3.40 0.38
N LEU A 59 -4.67 -2.41 0.84
CA LEU A 59 -4.53 -1.06 0.29
C LEU A 59 -3.11 -0.51 0.53
N GLY A 60 -2.57 -0.72 1.73
CA GLY A 60 -1.16 -0.42 2.04
C GLY A 60 -0.20 -1.20 1.15
N VAL A 61 -0.45 -2.50 0.96
CA VAL A 61 0.37 -3.36 0.09
C VAL A 61 0.36 -2.87 -1.36
N PHE A 62 -0.78 -2.50 -1.91
CA PHE A 62 -0.86 -2.04 -3.31
C PHE A 62 -0.13 -0.72 -3.53
N TYR A 63 -0.20 0.22 -2.59
CA TYR A 63 0.62 1.43 -2.65
C TYR A 63 2.11 1.11 -2.58
N THR A 64 2.50 0.18 -1.72
CA THR A 64 3.90 -0.25 -1.60
C THR A 64 4.41 -0.87 -2.90
N ILE A 65 3.63 -1.77 -3.51
CA ILE A 65 3.99 -2.40 -4.79
C ILE A 65 4.07 -1.38 -5.92
N LYS A 66 3.15 -0.42 -5.96
CA LYS A 66 3.22 0.70 -6.90
C LYS A 66 4.52 1.50 -6.70
N GLY A 67 4.88 1.80 -5.46
CA GLY A 67 6.14 2.46 -5.12
C GLY A 67 7.35 1.65 -5.58
N ASP A 68 7.34 0.33 -5.35
CA ASP A 68 8.41 -0.58 -5.78
C ASP A 68 8.56 -0.58 -7.31
N ALA A 69 7.46 -0.60 -8.06
CA ALA A 69 7.48 -0.54 -9.51
C ALA A 69 8.08 0.77 -10.03
N LEU A 70 7.66 1.90 -9.46
CA LEU A 70 8.20 3.22 -9.81
C LEU A 70 9.68 3.35 -9.41
N ASN A 71 10.05 2.82 -8.25
CA ASN A 71 11.44 2.81 -7.80
C ASN A 71 12.34 2.01 -8.76
N LYS A 72 11.86 0.86 -9.21
CA LYS A 72 12.56 0.05 -10.21
C LYS A 72 12.76 0.82 -11.52
N GLU A 73 11.72 1.45 -12.05
CA GLU A 73 11.81 2.29 -13.24
C GLU A 73 12.83 3.42 -13.06
N MET A 74 12.81 4.09 -11.90
CA MET A 74 13.76 5.14 -11.56
C MET A 74 15.20 4.64 -11.58
N ASN A 75 15.46 3.45 -11.02
CA ASN A 75 16.80 2.86 -10.95
C ASN A 75 17.34 2.41 -12.31
N GLU A 76 16.47 2.20 -13.28
CA GLU A 76 16.84 1.84 -14.67
C GLU A 76 17.11 3.05 -15.56
N LYS A 77 16.79 4.27 -15.10
CA LYS A 77 17.00 5.51 -15.87
C LYS A 77 18.40 6.07 -15.69
N GLN A 78 18.87 6.76 -16.75
CA GLN A 78 20.01 7.67 -16.64
C GLN A 78 19.50 9.08 -16.47
N TYR A 79 20.04 9.79 -15.47
CA TYR A 79 19.61 11.15 -15.13
C TYR A 79 20.58 12.18 -15.66
N SER A 80 20.04 13.23 -16.28
CA SER A 80 20.82 14.37 -16.80
C SER A 80 21.27 15.33 -15.71
N SER A 81 20.58 15.32 -14.55
CA SER A 81 20.90 16.20 -13.43
C SER A 81 20.36 15.63 -12.11
N GLN A 82 20.96 16.10 -11.01
CA GLN A 82 20.48 15.77 -9.66
C GLN A 82 19.04 16.26 -9.44
N ALA A 83 18.67 17.41 -9.98
CA ALA A 83 17.33 17.97 -9.82
C ALA A 83 16.25 17.06 -10.43
N VAL A 84 16.50 16.45 -11.60
CA VAL A 84 15.57 15.51 -12.23
C VAL A 84 15.48 14.23 -11.43
N TYR A 85 16.60 13.71 -10.94
CA TYR A 85 16.62 12.55 -10.04
C TYR A 85 15.81 12.80 -8.77
N ASP A 86 16.05 13.95 -8.12
CA ASP A 86 15.35 14.30 -6.87
C ASP A 86 13.83 14.44 -7.08
N ALA A 87 13.40 14.96 -8.23
CA ALA A 87 11.99 15.06 -8.57
C ALA A 87 11.34 13.68 -8.71
N ASP A 88 11.99 12.73 -9.40
CA ASP A 88 11.51 11.36 -9.51
C ASP A 88 11.51 10.63 -8.16
N LEU A 89 12.57 10.81 -7.38
CA LEU A 89 12.66 10.24 -6.02
C LEU A 89 11.52 10.72 -5.14
N LYS A 90 11.17 12.01 -5.22
CA LYS A 90 10.03 12.57 -4.48
C LYS A 90 8.71 11.88 -4.88
N VAL A 91 8.47 11.68 -6.17
CA VAL A 91 7.28 10.97 -6.65
C VAL A 91 7.20 9.56 -6.07
N VAL A 92 8.30 8.82 -6.10
CA VAL A 92 8.38 7.46 -5.55
C VAL A 92 8.12 7.47 -4.04
N ASN A 93 8.77 8.36 -3.32
CA ASN A 93 8.61 8.46 -1.86
C ASN A 93 7.19 8.90 -1.46
N ASP A 94 6.55 9.78 -2.22
CA ASP A 94 5.16 10.19 -1.98
C ASP A 94 4.20 8.99 -2.12
N VAL A 95 4.45 8.08 -3.07
CA VAL A 95 3.66 6.85 -3.21
C VAL A 95 3.83 5.93 -2.00
N TYR A 96 5.07 5.69 -1.54
CA TYR A 96 5.30 4.91 -0.33
C TYR A 96 4.64 5.54 0.90
N LYS A 97 4.66 6.86 0.99
CA LYS A 97 4.05 7.61 2.08
C LYS A 97 2.53 7.41 2.13
N GLU A 98 1.87 7.30 0.97
CA GLU A 98 0.44 6.99 0.88
C GLU A 98 0.08 5.65 1.52
N ALA A 99 1.00 4.68 1.54
CA ALA A 99 0.76 3.38 2.15
C ALA A 99 0.66 3.44 3.69
N VAL A 100 1.36 4.38 4.33
CA VAL A 100 1.53 4.42 5.79
C VAL A 100 0.21 4.51 6.56
N PRO A 101 -0.73 5.42 6.26
CA PRO A 101 -1.98 5.52 7.02
C PRO A 101 -2.81 4.23 6.99
N TRP A 102 -2.78 3.51 5.87
CA TRP A 102 -3.53 2.26 5.71
C TRP A 102 -2.93 1.13 6.55
N PHE A 103 -1.60 1.00 6.57
CA PHE A 103 -0.94 0.08 7.47
C PHE A 103 -1.10 0.47 8.94
N GLU A 104 -1.11 1.76 9.26
CA GLU A 104 -1.36 2.24 10.61
C GLU A 104 -2.77 1.85 11.07
N LYS A 105 -3.77 1.97 10.21
CA LYS A 105 -5.13 1.50 10.50
C LYS A 105 -5.19 -0.02 10.66
N ALA A 106 -4.52 -0.77 9.77
CA ALA A 106 -4.42 -2.22 9.90
C ALA A 106 -3.77 -2.64 11.22
N HIS A 107 -2.71 -1.95 11.63
CA HIS A 107 -2.05 -2.16 12.92
C HIS A 107 -2.98 -1.88 14.11
N GLN A 108 -3.81 -0.85 14.05
CA GLN A 108 -4.81 -0.58 15.09
C GLN A 108 -5.83 -1.72 15.22
N ILE A 109 -6.20 -2.35 14.10
CA ILE A 109 -7.17 -3.46 14.08
C ILE A 109 -6.53 -4.75 14.58
N LYS A 110 -5.29 -5.06 14.14
CA LYS A 110 -4.51 -6.23 14.57
C LYS A 110 -3.10 -5.80 15.02
N PRO A 111 -2.94 -5.40 16.29
CA PRO A 111 -1.66 -4.85 16.78
C PRO A 111 -0.47 -5.80 16.75
N ASP A 112 -0.71 -7.10 16.73
CA ASP A 112 0.31 -8.15 16.74
C ASP A 112 0.60 -8.75 15.35
N ASP A 113 0.01 -8.20 14.30
CA ASP A 113 0.29 -8.65 12.93
C ASP A 113 1.71 -8.25 12.51
N VAL A 114 2.58 -9.25 12.38
CA VAL A 114 4.01 -9.06 12.10
C VAL A 114 4.25 -8.43 10.74
N ASP A 115 3.51 -8.86 9.73
CA ASP A 115 3.69 -8.38 8.36
C ASP A 115 3.37 -6.89 8.25
N THR A 116 2.31 -6.44 8.91
CA THR A 116 1.96 -5.00 8.98
C THR A 116 3.08 -4.18 9.62
N LEU A 117 3.63 -4.65 10.74
CA LEU A 117 4.74 -4.00 11.42
C LEU A 117 6.02 -3.97 10.57
N GLU A 118 6.28 -5.03 9.82
CA GLU A 118 7.42 -5.08 8.91
C GLU A 118 7.30 -4.06 7.78
N PHE A 119 6.12 -3.95 7.16
CA PHE A 119 5.87 -2.90 6.17
C PHE A 119 6.04 -1.50 6.75
N LEU A 120 5.43 -1.24 7.91
CA LEU A 120 5.52 0.07 8.57
C LEU A 120 6.97 0.47 8.87
N LYS A 121 7.73 -0.43 9.49
CA LYS A 121 9.14 -0.11 9.81
C LYS A 121 9.98 0.09 8.54
N SER A 122 9.77 -0.72 7.51
CA SER A 122 10.55 -0.65 6.28
C SER A 122 10.26 0.64 5.50
N ILE A 123 8.99 1.01 5.38
CA ILE A 123 8.60 2.26 4.72
C ILE A 123 9.07 3.47 5.52
N CYS A 124 8.90 3.46 6.84
CA CYS A 124 9.38 4.55 7.69
C CYS A 124 10.90 4.68 7.66
N PHE A 125 11.64 3.59 7.59
CA PHE A 125 13.09 3.64 7.42
C PHE A 125 13.49 4.29 6.09
N ARG A 126 12.80 3.95 5.00
CA ARG A 126 13.00 4.59 3.71
C ARG A 126 12.77 6.11 3.76
N LEU A 127 11.73 6.53 4.48
CA LEU A 127 11.30 7.93 4.59
C LEU A 127 11.89 8.66 5.82
N ARG A 128 12.92 8.10 6.46
CA ARG A 128 13.43 8.56 7.77
C ARG A 128 13.93 9.99 7.81
N ASP A 129 14.31 10.53 6.65
CA ASP A 129 14.79 11.92 6.55
C ASP A 129 13.64 12.93 6.57
N GLU A 130 12.40 12.48 6.43
CA GLU A 130 11.23 13.34 6.57
C GLU A 130 10.91 13.58 8.06
N ALA A 131 10.41 14.78 8.37
CA ALA A 131 10.10 15.19 9.74
C ALA A 131 9.15 14.22 10.44
N GLY A 132 9.55 13.73 11.62
CA GLY A 132 8.74 12.83 12.46
C GLY A 132 8.73 11.37 12.03
N ILE A 133 9.26 11.01 10.88
CA ILE A 133 9.21 9.63 10.38
C ILE A 133 10.20 8.73 11.13
N MET A 134 11.34 9.24 11.54
CA MET A 134 12.31 8.45 12.32
C MET A 134 11.74 7.98 13.66
N GLU A 135 10.91 8.79 14.31
CA GLU A 135 10.22 8.38 15.54
C GLU A 135 9.24 7.24 15.27
N LYS A 136 8.49 7.32 14.18
CA LYS A 136 7.59 6.23 13.75
C LYS A 136 8.38 4.96 13.49
N TYR A 137 9.50 5.05 12.77
CA TYR A 137 10.37 3.90 12.55
C TYR A 137 10.79 3.24 13.87
N ASN A 138 11.28 4.03 14.82
CA ASN A 138 11.73 3.52 16.11
C ASN A 138 10.58 2.80 16.85
N THR A 139 9.39 3.37 16.83
CA THR A 139 8.20 2.78 17.45
C THR A 139 7.84 1.44 16.80
N TYR A 140 7.72 1.40 15.47
CA TYR A 140 7.32 0.17 14.76
C TYR A 140 8.41 -0.89 14.79
N ASN A 141 9.67 -0.50 14.76
CA ASN A 141 10.78 -1.45 14.92
C ASN A 141 10.78 -2.10 16.31
N ALA A 142 10.53 -1.32 17.35
CA ALA A 142 10.42 -1.85 18.72
C ALA A 142 9.23 -2.82 18.84
N LEU A 143 8.07 -2.46 18.32
CA LEU A 143 6.88 -3.32 18.31
C LEU A 143 7.11 -4.60 17.50
N TYR A 144 7.75 -4.50 16.34
CA TYR A 144 8.11 -5.65 15.52
C TYR A 144 9.00 -6.63 16.28
N LYS A 145 10.04 -6.12 16.93
CA LYS A 145 10.94 -6.94 17.75
C LYS A 145 10.19 -7.61 18.91
N GLN A 146 9.32 -6.88 19.58
CA GLN A 146 8.52 -7.41 20.68
C GLN A 146 7.62 -8.55 20.22
N VAL A 147 6.90 -8.39 19.12
CA VAL A 147 6.01 -9.43 18.59
C VAL A 147 6.80 -10.64 18.11
N LYS A 148 7.96 -10.41 17.48
CA LYS A 148 8.86 -11.50 17.03
C LYS A 148 9.61 -12.18 18.18
N GLY A 149 9.66 -11.59 19.37
CA GLY A 149 10.42 -12.09 20.50
C GLY A 149 11.94 -11.99 20.30
N ILE A 150 12.42 -10.95 19.61
CA ILE A 150 13.83 -10.66 19.35
C ILE A 150 14.27 -9.36 20.04
N GLU A 151 15.60 -9.23 20.33
CA GLU A 151 16.19 -8.03 20.95
C GLU A 151 16.50 -6.92 19.93
#